data_a77e80a2c7d1bcafc691d27e519454eb
#
_entry.id   a77e80a2c7d1bcafc691d27e519454eb
#
_cell.length_a   1.000
_cell.length_b   1.000
_cell.length_c   1.000
_cell.angle_alpha   90.00
_cell.angle_beta   90.00
_cell.angle_gamma   90.00
#
_symmetry.space_group_name_H-M   'P 1'
#
loop_
_entity.id
_entity.type
_entity.pdbx_description
1 polymer ?
#
loop_
_entity_poly.entity_id
_entity_poly.type
_entity_poly.pdbx_seq_one_letter_code
_entity_poly.pdbx_strand_id
1 'polypeptide(L)'
;NANSGDAAASSTEAGDVKTDAAASGSGSVYYLNFKPEQDQQWQDLAAKYTAETGTEVTVITAADGTYEQTLKSEMAKSEAPTLFQVNGPVGLANWKDYCMDLSGSELYSHLTSDDFVLKDGNAVQGIAYVIETYGIIYNKTILNDYCTMDNAVISSVDEINNFETLKAVADDIQSRLDEINDKFGYDLQGAFTSAGMDGSSDWRFKTHLANLPIYYEYKDKGIDSTDAIEGTYLDNYKQIWDLYITDSTCDPGMLSSKTGDEAESEFGMEEAVFYQNGTWEYGNLTNEENGYLVTAEDMSMMPIYIGVEGEENQGLC
;
A
#
# COMPACT_ATOMS: atom_id res chain seq x y z
N ASN A 1 -44.86 66.50 29.55
CA ASN A 1 -45.46 66.03 30.80
C ASN A 1 -45.14 64.59 30.98
N ALA A 2 -44.13 64.23 31.76
CA ALA A 2 -44.16 63.85 33.16
C ALA A 2 -44.97 62.55 33.36
N ASN A 3 -44.48 61.45 33.82
CA ASN A 3 -43.83 61.23 35.10
C ASN A 3 -43.34 59.78 35.24
N SER A 4 -42.15 59.58 35.67
CA SER A 4 -41.54 58.75 36.65
C SER A 4 -42.38 57.65 37.34
N GLY A 5 -41.71 56.49 37.51
CA GLY A 5 -42.06 55.41 38.42
C GLY A 5 -40.99 54.37 38.48
N ASP A 6 -40.12 54.49 39.48
CA ASP A 6 -39.03 53.71 39.91
C ASP A 6 -39.54 52.45 40.63
N ALA A 7 -38.92 51.29 40.41
CA ALA A 7 -38.82 50.20 41.42
C ALA A 7 -37.75 49.19 41.06
N ALA A 8 -36.90 48.98 42.04
CA ALA A 8 -35.63 48.29 42.03
C ALA A 8 -35.65 46.71 42.03
N ALA A 9 -34.58 46.15 41.48
CA ALA A 9 -33.79 45.05 41.94
C ALA A 9 -34.37 43.64 42.09
N SER A 10 -33.83 42.70 41.34
CA SER A 10 -33.20 41.50 41.93
C SER A 10 -32.28 40.87 40.89
N SER A 11 -31.02 40.83 41.23
CA SER A 11 -29.94 40.12 40.53
C SER A 11 -30.08 38.61 40.67
N THR A 12 -30.04 37.90 39.58
CA THR A 12 -29.58 36.50 39.56
C THR A 12 -28.60 36.37 38.40
N GLU A 13 -27.34 36.11 38.77
CA GLU A 13 -26.28 35.73 37.87
C GLU A 13 -26.68 34.43 37.16
N ALA A 14 -26.81 34.49 35.85
CA ALA A 14 -26.79 33.34 34.97
C ALA A 14 -25.42 33.31 34.31
N GLY A 15 -24.65 32.26 34.60
CA GLY A 15 -23.32 32.08 34.08
C GLY A 15 -23.28 32.10 32.55
N ASP A 16 -22.36 32.86 32.02
CA ASP A 16 -21.93 32.83 30.64
C ASP A 16 -21.41 31.45 30.27
N VAL A 17 -22.27 30.67 29.65
CA VAL A 17 -21.80 29.53 28.83
C VAL A 17 -21.28 30.16 27.53
N LYS A 18 -19.98 30.37 27.46
CA LYS A 18 -19.30 30.60 26.19
C LYS A 18 -19.53 29.37 25.34
N THR A 19 -20.49 29.41 24.46
CA THR A 19 -20.49 28.58 23.26
C THR A 19 -19.35 29.11 22.41
N ASP A 20 -18.24 28.38 22.35
CA ASP A 20 -17.25 28.59 21.30
C ASP A 20 -17.98 28.38 19.96
N ALA A 21 -18.25 29.52 19.32
CA ALA A 21 -18.70 29.51 17.94
C ALA A 21 -17.56 28.92 17.14
N ALA A 22 -17.75 27.71 16.60
CA ALA A 22 -16.86 27.12 15.60
C ALA A 22 -16.63 28.20 14.53
N ALA A 23 -15.39 28.57 14.32
CA ALA A 23 -15.00 29.49 13.28
C ALA A 23 -15.50 28.89 11.96
N SER A 24 -16.48 29.53 11.31
CA SER A 24 -16.91 29.15 9.97
C SER A 24 -15.71 29.34 9.04
N GLY A 25 -15.05 28.25 8.65
CA GLY A 25 -13.95 28.28 7.72
C GLY A 25 -14.39 28.92 6.41
N SER A 26 -13.68 29.95 5.96
CA SER A 26 -13.96 30.66 4.72
C SER A 26 -13.30 30.02 3.50
N GLY A 27 -13.08 28.71 3.50
CA GLY A 27 -12.40 27.96 2.41
C GLY A 27 -13.01 26.59 2.20
N SER A 28 -12.52 25.92 1.18
CA SER A 28 -12.84 24.52 0.87
C SER A 28 -11.56 23.71 0.72
N VAL A 29 -11.66 22.40 0.94
CA VAL A 29 -10.58 21.46 0.72
C VAL A 29 -10.94 20.57 -0.47
N TYR A 30 -10.03 20.48 -1.42
CA TYR A 30 -10.09 19.48 -2.48
C TYR A 30 -8.93 18.50 -2.28
N TYR A 31 -9.25 17.26 -1.90
CA TYR A 31 -8.28 16.18 -1.74
C TYR A 31 -8.30 15.27 -2.97
N LEU A 32 -7.17 15.16 -3.64
CA LEU A 32 -6.96 14.12 -4.66
C LEU A 32 -6.38 12.88 -3.99
N ASN A 33 -7.23 11.86 -3.82
CA ASN A 33 -6.88 10.62 -3.15
C ASN A 33 -6.11 9.68 -4.08
N PHE A 34 -5.01 9.14 -3.58
CA PHE A 34 -4.15 8.17 -4.26
C PHE A 34 -4.64 6.71 -4.10
N LYS A 35 -5.43 6.44 -3.05
CA LYS A 35 -5.78 5.09 -2.60
C LYS A 35 -7.21 4.74 -2.97
N PRO A 36 -7.47 4.07 -4.12
CA PRO A 36 -8.82 3.67 -4.52
C PRO A 36 -9.47 2.70 -3.52
N GLU A 37 -8.69 1.83 -2.89
CA GLU A 37 -9.14 0.89 -1.85
C GLU A 37 -9.65 1.58 -0.57
N GLN A 38 -9.39 2.89 -0.41
CA GLN A 38 -9.82 3.69 0.74
C GLN A 38 -10.82 4.79 0.35
N ASP A 39 -11.39 4.76 -0.86
CA ASP A 39 -12.27 5.82 -1.35
C ASP A 39 -13.44 6.08 -0.39
N GLN A 40 -14.17 5.05 0.00
CA GLN A 40 -15.35 5.20 0.86
C GLN A 40 -14.99 5.82 2.22
N GLN A 41 -13.89 5.40 2.83
CA GLN A 41 -13.43 5.93 4.12
C GLN A 41 -13.07 7.42 4.02
N TRP A 42 -12.47 7.85 2.92
CA TRP A 42 -12.17 9.24 2.67
C TRP A 42 -13.45 10.06 2.40
N GLN A 43 -14.44 9.53 1.67
CA GLN A 43 -15.73 10.18 1.47
C GLN A 43 -16.46 10.37 2.81
N ASP A 44 -16.50 9.35 3.65
CA ASP A 44 -17.14 9.39 4.98
C ASP A 44 -16.44 10.40 5.90
N LEU A 45 -15.11 10.42 5.90
CA LEU A 45 -14.32 11.38 6.69
C LEU A 45 -14.57 12.82 6.22
N ALA A 46 -14.59 13.05 4.92
CA ALA A 46 -14.89 14.36 4.33
C ALA A 46 -16.29 14.86 4.72
N ALA A 47 -17.30 14.00 4.63
CA ALA A 47 -18.66 14.33 5.04
C ALA A 47 -18.74 14.65 6.53
N LYS A 48 -18.09 13.87 7.38
CA LYS A 48 -18.03 14.12 8.83
C LYS A 48 -17.36 15.44 9.15
N TYR A 49 -16.20 15.72 8.57
CA TYR A 49 -15.45 16.95 8.79
C TYR A 49 -16.26 18.18 8.34
N THR A 50 -16.90 18.10 7.18
CA THR A 50 -17.78 19.16 6.68
C THR A 50 -18.96 19.43 7.62
N ALA A 51 -19.58 18.37 8.15
CA ALA A 51 -20.68 18.51 9.10
C ALA A 51 -20.26 19.13 10.44
N GLU A 52 -19.06 18.82 10.93
CA GLU A 52 -18.55 19.31 12.21
C GLU A 52 -18.00 20.74 12.12
N THR A 53 -17.39 21.12 11.01
CA THR A 53 -16.64 22.39 10.88
C THR A 53 -17.32 23.42 9.97
N GLY A 54 -18.22 22.99 9.11
CA GLY A 54 -18.78 23.83 8.04
C GLY A 54 -17.84 24.08 6.87
N THR A 55 -16.61 23.51 6.88
CA THR A 55 -15.66 23.58 5.77
C THR A 55 -15.98 22.48 4.77
N GLU A 56 -16.28 22.84 3.53
CA GLU A 56 -16.55 21.87 2.47
C GLU A 56 -15.27 21.08 2.12
N VAL A 57 -15.39 19.75 2.08
CA VAL A 57 -14.31 18.84 1.65
C VAL A 57 -14.80 18.00 0.50
N THR A 58 -14.14 18.12 -0.64
CA THR A 58 -14.35 17.28 -1.83
C THR A 58 -13.20 16.28 -1.94
N VAL A 59 -13.52 15.01 -2.08
CA VAL A 59 -12.53 13.95 -2.35
C VAL A 59 -12.77 13.42 -3.76
N ILE A 60 -11.71 13.42 -4.57
CA ILE A 60 -11.68 12.74 -5.86
C ILE A 60 -10.60 11.68 -5.80
N THR A 61 -10.95 10.44 -6.11
CA THR A 61 -10.05 9.31 -6.07
C THR A 61 -9.54 9.00 -7.49
N ALA A 62 -8.23 8.95 -7.65
CA ALA A 62 -7.62 8.51 -8.91
C ALA A 62 -7.81 7.00 -9.08
N ALA A 63 -8.06 6.57 -10.32
CA ALA A 63 -8.07 5.15 -10.63
C ALA A 63 -6.68 4.54 -10.43
N ASP A 64 -6.64 3.25 -10.16
CA ASP A 64 -5.39 2.53 -9.92
C ASP A 64 -4.37 2.76 -11.05
N GLY A 65 -3.11 2.94 -10.67
CA GLY A 65 -2.00 3.19 -11.60
C GLY A 65 -2.03 4.53 -12.35
N THR A 66 -3.04 5.40 -12.13
CA THR A 66 -3.22 6.64 -12.91
C THR A 66 -2.97 7.93 -12.14
N TYR A 67 -2.56 7.86 -10.88
CA TYR A 67 -2.51 9.01 -9.98
C TYR A 67 -1.71 10.19 -10.52
N GLU A 68 -0.46 9.98 -10.95
CA GLU A 68 0.40 11.06 -11.46
C GLU A 68 -0.19 11.76 -12.69
N GLN A 69 -0.81 11.00 -13.59
CA GLN A 69 -1.47 11.56 -14.75
C GLN A 69 -2.72 12.36 -14.34
N THR A 70 -3.48 11.85 -13.39
CA THR A 70 -4.66 12.51 -12.84
C THR A 70 -4.26 13.79 -12.12
N LEU A 71 -3.24 13.75 -11.24
CA LEU A 71 -2.73 14.92 -10.53
C LEU A 71 -2.29 16.02 -11.50
N LYS A 72 -1.56 15.66 -12.54
CA LYS A 72 -1.14 16.62 -13.57
C LYS A 72 -2.33 17.28 -14.28
N SER A 73 -3.37 16.52 -14.55
CA SER A 73 -4.60 17.03 -15.16
C SER A 73 -5.38 17.95 -14.21
N GLU A 74 -5.51 17.53 -12.94
CA GLU A 74 -6.25 18.30 -11.92
C GLU A 74 -5.52 19.60 -11.54
N MET A 75 -4.19 19.59 -11.43
CA MET A 75 -3.39 20.78 -11.15
C MET A 75 -3.44 21.83 -12.26
N ALA A 76 -3.82 21.46 -13.47
CA ALA A 76 -4.00 22.39 -14.59
C ALA A 76 -5.36 23.13 -14.60
N LYS A 77 -6.30 22.75 -13.71
CA LYS A 77 -7.63 23.34 -13.59
C LYS A 77 -7.61 24.62 -12.76
N SER A 78 -8.64 25.44 -12.89
CA SER A 78 -8.86 26.62 -12.03
C SER A 78 -9.12 26.24 -10.56
N GLU A 79 -9.76 25.10 -10.35
CA GLU A 79 -10.03 24.49 -9.04
C GLU A 79 -9.10 23.29 -8.88
N ALA A 80 -7.84 23.56 -8.54
CA ALA A 80 -6.81 22.53 -8.35
C ALA A 80 -6.91 21.90 -6.95
N PRO A 81 -6.40 20.66 -6.76
CA PRO A 81 -6.28 20.05 -5.44
C PRO A 81 -5.51 20.94 -4.47
N THR A 82 -6.08 21.12 -3.27
CA THR A 82 -5.44 21.83 -2.16
C THR A 82 -4.72 20.86 -1.21
N LEU A 83 -5.07 19.57 -1.28
CA LEU A 83 -4.42 18.47 -0.59
C LEU A 83 -4.18 17.34 -1.60
N PHE A 84 -2.95 16.89 -1.71
CA PHE A 84 -2.54 15.86 -2.67
C PHE A 84 -1.33 15.11 -2.16
N GLN A 85 -1.10 13.91 -2.67
CA GLN A 85 0.04 13.08 -2.31
C GLN A 85 1.21 13.32 -3.26
N VAL A 86 2.42 13.40 -2.69
CA VAL A 86 3.68 13.32 -3.43
C VAL A 86 4.33 11.97 -3.16
N ASN A 87 4.69 11.27 -4.22
CA ASN A 87 5.12 9.88 -4.16
C ASN A 87 6.64 9.79 -4.00
N GLY A 88 7.11 9.92 -2.76
CA GLY A 88 8.52 9.87 -2.41
C GLY A 88 9.37 11.01 -2.98
N PRO A 89 10.69 10.86 -3.00
CA PRO A 89 11.59 11.91 -3.48
C PRO A 89 11.39 12.29 -4.96
N VAL A 90 11.04 11.33 -5.81
CA VAL A 90 10.76 11.57 -7.23
C VAL A 90 9.47 12.38 -7.39
N GLY A 91 8.43 12.03 -6.65
CA GLY A 91 7.18 12.81 -6.63
C GLY A 91 7.42 14.23 -6.12
N LEU A 92 8.20 14.38 -5.04
CA LEU A 92 8.56 15.70 -4.55
C LEU A 92 9.32 16.52 -5.59
N ALA A 93 10.31 15.95 -6.28
CA ALA A 93 11.04 16.64 -7.33
C ALA A 93 10.14 17.19 -8.45
N ASN A 94 9.05 16.48 -8.76
CA ASN A 94 8.06 16.90 -9.76
C ASN A 94 7.09 17.97 -9.25
N TRP A 95 6.74 17.96 -7.97
CA TRP A 95 5.63 18.73 -7.42
C TRP A 95 6.02 19.76 -6.36
N LYS A 96 7.30 19.89 -5.98
CA LYS A 96 7.77 20.77 -4.91
C LYS A 96 7.34 22.23 -5.04
N ASP A 97 7.25 22.75 -6.26
CA ASP A 97 6.82 24.14 -6.51
C ASP A 97 5.35 24.38 -6.18
N TYR A 98 4.56 23.32 -6.00
CA TYR A 98 3.15 23.34 -5.60
C TYR A 98 2.97 23.00 -4.12
N CYS A 99 4.00 22.55 -3.43
CA CYS A 99 3.94 22.12 -2.03
C CYS A 99 4.18 23.32 -1.09
N MET A 100 3.35 23.42 -0.07
CA MET A 100 3.56 24.39 1.02
C MET A 100 4.63 23.89 1.98
N ASP A 101 5.41 24.79 2.59
CA ASP A 101 6.27 24.45 3.71
C ASP A 101 5.44 24.19 4.97
N LEU A 102 5.46 22.95 5.43
CA LEU A 102 4.73 22.45 6.60
C LEU A 102 5.56 22.48 7.89
N SER A 103 6.80 22.98 7.86
CA SER A 103 7.71 22.97 9.02
C SER A 103 7.15 23.72 10.25
N GLY A 104 6.27 24.68 10.03
CA GLY A 104 5.57 25.43 11.09
C GLY A 104 4.18 24.87 11.43
N SER A 105 3.75 23.76 10.87
CA SER A 105 2.41 23.21 11.09
C SER A 105 2.32 22.44 12.41
N GLU A 106 1.13 22.41 12.99
CA GLU A 106 0.84 21.58 14.15
C GLU A 106 1.06 20.10 13.84
N LEU A 107 0.70 19.66 12.63
CA LEU A 107 0.88 18.29 12.18
C LEU A 107 2.37 17.85 12.23
N TYR A 108 3.26 18.69 11.75
CA TYR A 108 4.70 18.42 11.81
C TYR A 108 5.21 18.32 13.26
N SER A 109 4.67 19.11 14.18
CA SER A 109 5.07 19.10 15.60
C SER A 109 4.71 17.79 16.31
N HIS A 110 3.82 16.98 15.78
CA HIS A 110 3.44 15.68 16.33
C HIS A 110 4.27 14.51 15.83
N LEU A 111 5.15 14.72 14.85
CA LEU A 111 6.00 13.65 14.34
C LEU A 111 7.04 13.25 15.37
N THR A 112 7.33 11.95 15.45
CA THR A 112 8.33 11.37 16.35
C THR A 112 9.72 11.32 15.73
N SER A 113 9.82 11.45 14.41
CA SER A 113 11.06 11.40 13.63
C SER A 113 10.90 12.17 12.33
N ASP A 114 12.00 12.70 11.82
CA ASP A 114 12.10 13.29 10.48
C ASP A 114 12.11 12.24 9.35
N ASP A 115 12.13 10.94 9.67
CA ASP A 115 12.05 9.86 8.69
C ASP A 115 10.69 9.83 7.96
N PHE A 116 9.68 10.48 8.55
CA PHE A 116 8.32 10.54 8.01
C PHE A 116 8.03 11.79 7.18
N VAL A 117 9.05 12.52 6.74
CA VAL A 117 8.87 13.74 5.95
C VAL A 117 9.67 13.73 4.66
N LEU A 118 9.14 14.45 3.66
CA LEU A 118 9.88 14.81 2.46
C LEU A 118 10.31 16.27 2.56
N LYS A 119 11.60 16.54 2.30
CA LYS A 119 12.19 17.87 2.42
C LYS A 119 12.79 18.36 1.10
N ASP A 120 12.64 19.68 0.84
CA ASP A 120 13.47 20.41 -0.13
C ASP A 120 14.28 21.46 0.65
N GLY A 121 15.56 21.22 0.83
CA GLY A 121 16.40 22.00 1.75
C GLY A 121 15.91 21.91 3.20
N ASN A 122 15.49 23.04 3.76
CA ASN A 122 14.94 23.10 5.13
C ASN A 122 13.41 23.06 5.18
N ALA A 123 12.74 23.15 4.03
CA ALA A 123 11.28 23.13 3.97
C ALA A 123 10.76 21.69 4.05
N VAL A 124 9.76 21.45 4.89
CA VAL A 124 9.00 20.19 4.95
C VAL A 124 7.83 20.29 3.98
N GLN A 125 7.92 19.57 2.87
CA GLN A 125 6.95 19.67 1.77
C GLN A 125 6.05 18.45 1.62
N GLY A 126 6.27 17.43 2.44
CA GLY A 126 5.39 16.27 2.55
C GLY A 126 5.54 15.61 3.91
N ILE A 127 4.44 15.09 4.43
CA ILE A 127 4.38 14.34 5.67
C ILE A 127 3.69 13.01 5.38
N ALA A 128 4.31 11.89 5.77
CA ALA A 128 3.71 10.58 5.64
C ALA A 128 2.49 10.45 6.56
N TYR A 129 1.38 9.94 6.02
CA TYR A 129 0.17 9.68 6.78
C TYR A 129 -0.07 8.19 7.06
N VAL A 130 0.64 7.31 6.34
CA VAL A 130 0.55 5.86 6.49
C VAL A 130 1.90 5.24 6.18
N ILE A 131 2.18 4.10 6.83
CA ILE A 131 3.29 3.21 6.50
C ILE A 131 2.70 1.92 5.94
N GLU A 132 3.10 1.56 4.74
CA GLU A 132 2.74 0.31 4.09
C GLU A 132 3.99 -0.52 3.86
N THR A 133 3.81 -1.84 3.85
CA THR A 133 4.88 -2.79 3.57
C THR A 133 4.45 -3.72 2.45
N TYR A 134 5.40 -4.31 1.76
CA TYR A 134 5.17 -5.32 0.75
C TYR A 134 6.09 -6.53 0.94
N GLY A 135 5.68 -7.63 0.34
CA GLY A 135 6.34 -8.91 0.47
C GLY A 135 5.66 -9.94 -0.42
N ILE A 136 5.60 -11.16 0.05
CA ILE A 136 4.85 -12.25 -0.56
C ILE A 136 3.68 -12.58 0.37
N ILE A 137 2.46 -12.26 -0.05
CA ILE A 137 1.25 -12.72 0.61
C ILE A 137 1.12 -14.21 0.31
N TYR A 138 0.77 -15.03 1.29
CA TYR A 138 0.58 -16.46 1.08
C TYR A 138 -0.67 -16.98 1.78
N ASN A 139 -1.29 -18.01 1.17
CA ASN A 139 -2.38 -18.73 1.80
C ASN A 139 -1.81 -19.74 2.80
N LYS A 140 -1.91 -19.37 4.08
CA LYS A 140 -1.40 -20.14 5.20
C LYS A 140 -2.07 -21.52 5.34
N THR A 141 -3.35 -21.59 5.05
CA THR A 141 -4.12 -22.84 5.15
C THR A 141 -3.63 -23.84 4.11
N ILE A 142 -3.56 -23.43 2.84
CA ILE A 142 -3.05 -24.29 1.75
C ILE A 142 -1.61 -24.72 2.01
N LEU A 143 -0.76 -23.78 2.46
CA LEU A 143 0.66 -24.07 2.69
C LEU A 143 0.86 -25.00 3.89
N ASN A 144 0.05 -24.91 4.95
CA ASN A 144 0.06 -25.86 6.05
C ASN A 144 -0.40 -27.26 5.61
N ASP A 145 -1.44 -27.32 4.77
CA ASP A 145 -1.90 -28.61 4.20
C ASP A 145 -0.82 -29.27 3.35
N TYR A 146 -0.12 -28.48 2.49
CA TYR A 146 1.03 -28.92 1.75
C TYR A 146 2.12 -29.52 2.65
N CYS A 147 2.45 -28.89 3.78
CA CYS A 147 3.42 -29.41 4.76
C CYS A 147 3.07 -30.79 5.32
N THR A 148 1.80 -31.25 5.20
CA THR A 148 1.35 -32.58 5.63
C THR A 148 1.50 -33.65 4.57
N MET A 149 1.96 -33.28 3.36
CA MET A 149 2.10 -34.24 2.26
C MET A 149 3.34 -35.09 2.42
N ASP A 150 3.27 -36.32 1.90
CA ASP A 150 4.44 -37.16 1.82
C ASP A 150 5.51 -36.53 0.90
N ASN A 151 6.74 -36.45 1.39
CA ASN A 151 7.87 -35.86 0.70
C ASN A 151 7.72 -34.35 0.37
N ALA A 152 6.87 -33.60 1.11
CA ALA A 152 6.89 -32.15 1.05
C ALA A 152 8.31 -31.62 1.34
N VAL A 153 8.69 -30.53 0.68
CA VAL A 153 10.03 -29.91 0.84
C VAL A 153 10.25 -29.42 2.26
N ILE A 154 9.17 -28.94 2.90
CA ILE A 154 9.15 -28.40 4.25
C ILE A 154 8.10 -29.11 5.11
N SER A 155 8.29 -29.10 6.41
CA SER A 155 7.33 -29.59 7.41
C SER A 155 6.61 -28.48 8.16
N SER A 156 7.06 -27.24 8.02
CA SER A 156 6.49 -26.02 8.59
C SER A 156 6.75 -24.84 7.68
N VAL A 157 5.79 -23.92 7.60
CA VAL A 157 5.92 -22.67 6.83
C VAL A 157 7.10 -21.82 7.29
N ASP A 158 7.46 -21.88 8.58
CA ASP A 158 8.57 -21.13 9.15
C ASP A 158 9.94 -21.51 8.58
N GLU A 159 10.03 -22.63 7.85
CA GLU A 159 11.25 -23.04 7.16
C GLU A 159 11.50 -22.22 5.88
N ILE A 160 10.48 -21.52 5.36
CA ILE A 160 10.63 -20.59 4.22
C ILE A 160 11.22 -19.28 4.73
N ASN A 161 12.52 -19.18 4.78
CA ASN A 161 13.24 -17.99 5.27
C ASN A 161 14.39 -17.54 4.35
N ASN A 162 14.44 -18.08 3.15
CA ASN A 162 15.42 -17.74 2.11
C ASN A 162 14.90 -18.14 0.72
N PHE A 163 15.54 -17.61 -0.31
CA PHE A 163 15.14 -17.83 -1.70
C PHE A 163 15.20 -19.32 -2.12
N GLU A 164 16.23 -20.05 -1.69
CA GLU A 164 16.39 -21.44 -2.09
C GLU A 164 15.24 -22.31 -1.59
N THR A 165 14.82 -22.11 -0.33
CA THR A 165 13.70 -22.83 0.25
C THR A 165 12.37 -22.37 -0.38
N LEU A 166 12.16 -21.07 -0.58
CA LEU A 166 10.96 -20.56 -1.28
C LEU A 166 10.83 -21.17 -2.67
N LYS A 167 11.93 -21.14 -3.45
CA LYS A 167 11.95 -21.71 -4.79
C LYS A 167 11.67 -23.21 -4.78
N ALA A 168 12.32 -23.97 -3.90
CA ALA A 168 12.10 -25.41 -3.81
C ALA A 168 10.66 -25.76 -3.47
N VAL A 169 10.02 -24.99 -2.58
CA VAL A 169 8.59 -25.15 -2.23
C VAL A 169 7.70 -24.81 -3.40
N ALA A 170 7.95 -23.68 -4.08
CA ALA A 170 7.14 -23.26 -5.22
C ALA A 170 7.26 -24.25 -6.39
N ASP A 171 8.48 -24.69 -6.75
CA ASP A 171 8.72 -25.70 -7.78
C ASP A 171 7.99 -27.04 -7.44
N ASP A 172 8.02 -27.48 -6.18
CA ASP A 172 7.36 -28.72 -5.76
C ASP A 172 5.84 -28.58 -5.84
N ILE A 173 5.27 -27.49 -5.34
CA ILE A 173 3.83 -27.19 -5.45
C ILE A 173 3.43 -27.15 -6.92
N GLN A 174 4.15 -26.40 -7.78
CA GLN A 174 3.86 -26.27 -9.20
C GLN A 174 3.87 -27.63 -9.91
N SER A 175 4.77 -28.52 -9.53
CA SER A 175 4.86 -29.85 -10.12
C SER A 175 3.80 -30.83 -9.62
N ARG A 176 3.13 -30.53 -8.51
CA ARG A 176 2.19 -31.42 -7.80
C ARG A 176 0.79 -30.83 -7.66
N LEU A 177 0.42 -29.85 -8.50
CA LEU A 177 -0.88 -29.18 -8.42
C LEU A 177 -2.05 -30.21 -8.42
N ASP A 178 -2.05 -31.16 -9.34
CA ASP A 178 -3.11 -32.19 -9.41
C ASP A 178 -3.19 -33.02 -8.12
N GLU A 179 -2.05 -33.41 -7.55
CA GLU A 179 -2.00 -34.19 -6.31
C GLU A 179 -2.53 -33.40 -5.11
N ILE A 180 -2.17 -32.10 -5.02
CA ILE A 180 -2.63 -31.21 -3.95
C ILE A 180 -4.14 -30.99 -4.07
N ASN A 181 -4.60 -30.67 -5.27
CA ASN A 181 -6.01 -30.44 -5.58
C ASN A 181 -6.85 -31.69 -5.26
N ASP A 182 -6.42 -32.87 -5.71
CA ASP A 182 -7.12 -34.13 -5.45
C ASP A 182 -7.18 -34.47 -3.96
N LYS A 183 -6.10 -34.20 -3.23
CA LYS A 183 -6.00 -34.56 -1.81
C LYS A 183 -6.82 -33.64 -0.90
N PHE A 184 -6.79 -32.34 -1.15
CA PHE A 184 -7.37 -31.33 -0.26
C PHE A 184 -8.63 -30.67 -0.81
N GLY A 185 -8.95 -30.84 -2.09
CA GLY A 185 -10.14 -30.29 -2.73
C GLY A 185 -9.98 -28.83 -3.18
N TYR A 186 -8.75 -28.39 -3.42
CA TYR A 186 -8.45 -27.08 -4.00
C TYR A 186 -8.57 -27.10 -5.53
N ASP A 187 -8.47 -25.92 -6.15
CA ASP A 187 -8.40 -25.73 -7.61
C ASP A 187 -7.17 -24.90 -8.00
N LEU A 188 -6.01 -25.25 -7.39
CA LEU A 188 -4.75 -24.57 -7.65
C LEU A 188 -4.36 -24.67 -9.12
N GLN A 189 -4.00 -23.53 -9.72
CA GLN A 189 -3.51 -23.38 -11.09
C GLN A 189 -2.01 -23.06 -11.14
N GLY A 190 -1.43 -22.61 -10.02
CA GLY A 190 -0.01 -22.31 -9.90
C GLY A 190 0.43 -22.09 -8.46
N ALA A 191 1.75 -22.13 -8.24
CA ALA A 191 2.30 -21.77 -6.94
C ALA A 191 2.16 -20.25 -6.70
N PHE A 192 2.50 -19.43 -7.70
CA PHE A 192 2.32 -17.97 -7.69
C PHE A 192 1.16 -17.53 -8.56
N THR A 193 0.56 -16.38 -8.21
CA THR A 193 -0.37 -15.67 -9.11
C THR A 193 0.35 -15.24 -10.39
N SER A 194 -0.43 -14.85 -11.40
CA SER A 194 0.09 -14.34 -12.67
C SER A 194 0.84 -13.02 -12.57
N ALA A 195 0.91 -12.43 -11.39
CA ALA A 195 1.68 -11.25 -11.02
C ALA A 195 1.33 -9.93 -11.74
N GLY A 196 0.38 -9.91 -12.67
CA GLY A 196 -0.06 -8.69 -13.34
C GLY A 196 1.07 -7.92 -14.03
N MET A 197 1.51 -8.37 -15.19
CA MET A 197 2.62 -7.74 -15.94
C MET A 197 2.15 -6.77 -17.03
N ASP A 198 0.88 -6.41 -17.07
CA ASP A 198 0.40 -5.36 -17.95
C ASP A 198 0.91 -3.96 -17.51
N GLY A 199 0.75 -2.96 -18.36
CA GLY A 199 1.31 -1.63 -18.12
C GLY A 199 0.77 -0.90 -16.89
N SER A 200 -0.37 -1.32 -16.32
CA SER A 200 -0.95 -0.73 -15.10
C SER A 200 -0.42 -1.38 -13.81
N SER A 201 0.08 -2.61 -13.88
CA SER A 201 0.43 -3.41 -12.69
C SER A 201 1.87 -3.95 -12.66
N ASP A 202 2.65 -3.76 -13.73
CA ASP A 202 4.04 -4.22 -13.85
C ASP A 202 5.04 -3.52 -12.89
N TRP A 203 4.59 -2.49 -12.16
CA TRP A 203 5.37 -1.80 -11.13
C TRP A 203 5.83 -2.74 -10.01
N ARG A 204 5.14 -3.87 -9.77
CA ARG A 204 5.58 -4.91 -8.83
C ARG A 204 6.95 -5.45 -9.21
N PHE A 205 7.18 -5.70 -10.49
CA PHE A 205 8.48 -6.14 -11.00
C PHE A 205 9.50 -5.01 -11.08
N LYS A 206 9.09 -3.85 -11.59
CA LYS A 206 9.98 -2.71 -11.84
C LYS A 206 10.46 -2.02 -10.55
N THR A 207 9.68 -2.07 -9.47
CA THR A 207 9.99 -1.39 -8.22
C THR A 207 10.16 -2.38 -7.06
N HIS A 208 9.15 -3.11 -6.66
CA HIS A 208 9.22 -3.98 -5.49
C HIS A 208 10.36 -5.00 -5.60
N LEU A 209 10.42 -5.76 -6.69
CA LEU A 209 11.50 -6.73 -6.88
C LEU A 209 12.86 -6.07 -7.16
N ALA A 210 12.88 -4.89 -7.76
CA ALA A 210 14.12 -4.17 -8.05
C ALA A 210 14.72 -3.48 -6.80
N ASN A 211 13.89 -3.10 -5.84
CA ASN A 211 14.35 -2.40 -4.65
C ASN A 211 15.36 -3.21 -3.83
N LEU A 212 15.13 -4.51 -3.63
CA LEU A 212 16.04 -5.34 -2.83
C LEU A 212 17.44 -5.47 -3.43
N PRO A 213 17.63 -5.83 -4.72
CA PRO A 213 18.93 -5.82 -5.36
C PRO A 213 19.67 -4.47 -5.24
N ILE A 214 18.94 -3.36 -5.38
CA ILE A 214 19.49 -2.01 -5.23
C ILE A 214 19.88 -1.74 -3.78
N TYR A 215 19.01 -2.10 -2.82
CA TYR A 215 19.26 -1.96 -1.39
C TYR A 215 20.54 -2.69 -0.98
N TYR A 216 20.73 -3.94 -1.40
CA TYR A 216 21.92 -4.71 -1.07
C TYR A 216 23.19 -4.12 -1.70
N GLU A 217 23.10 -3.60 -2.94
CA GLU A 217 24.22 -2.89 -3.56
C GLU A 217 24.59 -1.61 -2.77
N TYR A 218 23.59 -0.85 -2.31
CA TYR A 218 23.81 0.34 -1.48
C TYR A 218 24.42 -0.02 -0.12
N LYS A 219 23.90 -1.05 0.51
CA LYS A 219 24.40 -1.56 1.80
C LYS A 219 25.87 -1.97 1.71
N ASP A 220 26.25 -2.71 0.68
CA ASP A 220 27.64 -3.14 0.48
C ASP A 220 28.60 -1.96 0.25
N LYS A 221 28.12 -0.93 -0.42
CA LYS A 221 28.89 0.28 -0.70
C LYS A 221 28.85 1.31 0.43
N GLY A 222 27.97 1.16 1.41
CA GLY A 222 27.74 2.12 2.49
C GLY A 222 27.26 3.48 1.98
N ILE A 223 26.37 3.49 0.97
CA ILE A 223 25.78 4.69 0.35
C ILE A 223 24.26 4.69 0.47
N ASP A 224 23.64 5.88 0.43
CA ASP A 224 22.20 6.06 0.45
C ASP A 224 21.61 6.46 -0.91
N SER A 225 22.46 6.87 -1.85
CA SER A 225 22.06 7.27 -3.20
C SER A 225 23.22 7.15 -4.19
N THR A 226 22.90 7.08 -5.48
CA THR A 226 23.87 7.11 -6.58
C THR A 226 23.22 7.61 -7.86
N ASP A 227 24.00 8.21 -8.74
CA ASP A 227 23.56 8.60 -10.08
C ASP A 227 23.39 7.39 -11.02
N ALA A 228 24.05 6.25 -10.69
CA ALA A 228 23.97 5.02 -11.47
C ALA A 228 24.28 3.80 -10.59
N ILE A 229 23.44 2.78 -10.66
CA ILE A 229 23.67 1.46 -10.05
C ILE A 229 24.66 0.66 -10.90
N GLU A 230 25.42 -0.23 -10.28
CA GLU A 230 26.36 -1.12 -10.97
C GLU A 230 25.71 -2.45 -11.39
N GLY A 231 24.57 -2.80 -10.79
CA GLY A 231 23.85 -4.05 -11.05
C GLY A 231 24.53 -5.28 -10.41
N THR A 232 25.16 -5.08 -9.25
CA THR A 232 25.86 -6.17 -8.52
C THR A 232 24.97 -7.37 -8.28
N TYR A 233 23.68 -7.14 -8.01
CA TYR A 233 22.68 -8.18 -7.71
C TYR A 233 21.71 -8.45 -8.86
N LEU A 234 22.13 -8.24 -10.12
CA LEU A 234 21.28 -8.45 -11.30
C LEU A 234 20.86 -9.91 -11.46
N ASP A 235 21.76 -10.85 -11.17
CA ASP A 235 21.44 -12.28 -11.24
C ASP A 235 20.41 -12.69 -10.17
N ASN A 236 20.47 -12.09 -8.98
CA ASN A 236 19.47 -12.28 -7.93
C ASN A 236 18.11 -11.72 -8.34
N TYR A 237 18.09 -10.54 -8.97
CA TYR A 237 16.88 -9.97 -9.54
C TYR A 237 16.28 -10.87 -10.62
N LYS A 238 17.10 -11.37 -11.51
CA LYS A 238 16.65 -12.27 -12.57
C LYS A 238 16.05 -13.57 -12.03
N GLN A 239 16.66 -14.19 -11.03
CA GLN A 239 16.17 -15.49 -10.54
C GLN A 239 14.80 -15.39 -9.89
N ILE A 240 14.46 -14.27 -9.24
CA ILE A 240 13.12 -14.11 -8.67
C ILE A 240 12.08 -13.83 -9.76
N TRP A 241 12.45 -13.12 -10.82
CA TRP A 241 11.60 -13.00 -12.01
C TRP A 241 11.34 -14.37 -12.63
N ASP A 242 12.39 -15.14 -12.82
CA ASP A 242 12.28 -16.48 -13.41
C ASP A 242 11.31 -17.35 -12.58
N LEU A 243 11.43 -17.35 -11.26
CA LEU A 243 10.55 -18.08 -10.36
C LEU A 243 9.07 -17.67 -10.53
N TYR A 244 8.78 -16.38 -10.50
CA TYR A 244 7.41 -15.87 -10.64
C TYR A 244 6.82 -16.10 -12.04
N ILE A 245 7.66 -16.22 -13.05
CA ILE A 245 7.22 -16.51 -14.43
C ILE A 245 6.99 -18.01 -14.62
N THR A 246 7.87 -18.88 -14.09
CA THR A 246 7.79 -20.32 -14.30
C THR A 246 6.74 -21.01 -13.46
N ASP A 247 6.51 -20.52 -12.24
CA ASP A 247 5.63 -21.15 -11.26
C ASP A 247 4.32 -20.37 -11.09
N SER A 248 3.87 -19.76 -12.18
CA SER A 248 2.66 -18.94 -12.24
C SER A 248 1.41 -19.78 -12.57
N THR A 249 0.25 -19.21 -12.25
CA THR A 249 -1.08 -19.71 -12.64
C THR A 249 -1.28 -19.75 -14.16
N CYS A 250 -0.50 -19.03 -14.94
CA CYS A 250 -0.67 -18.98 -16.39
C CYS A 250 0.62 -19.23 -17.16
N ASP A 251 0.49 -19.60 -18.43
CA ASP A 251 1.61 -19.74 -19.36
C ASP A 251 2.45 -18.44 -19.41
N PRO A 252 3.78 -18.52 -19.36
CA PRO A 252 4.67 -17.36 -19.45
C PRO A 252 4.37 -16.41 -20.62
N GLY A 253 3.92 -16.96 -21.74
CA GLY A 253 3.54 -16.14 -22.91
C GLY A 253 2.32 -15.24 -22.71
N MET A 254 1.51 -15.51 -21.68
CA MET A 254 0.29 -14.76 -21.36
C MET A 254 0.49 -13.68 -20.31
N LEU A 255 1.60 -13.72 -19.55
CA LEU A 255 1.84 -12.82 -18.42
C LEU A 255 1.79 -11.33 -18.79
N SER A 256 2.21 -10.96 -20.00
CA SER A 256 2.20 -9.57 -20.45
C SER A 256 0.80 -8.96 -20.59
N SER A 257 -0.23 -9.80 -20.63
CA SER A 257 -1.64 -9.37 -20.71
C SER A 257 -2.39 -9.52 -19.39
N LYS A 258 -1.78 -10.11 -18.37
CA LYS A 258 -2.38 -10.30 -17.06
C LYS A 258 -2.37 -9.01 -16.26
N THR A 259 -3.54 -8.65 -15.73
CA THR A 259 -3.75 -7.45 -14.93
C THR A 259 -3.52 -7.70 -13.43
N GLY A 260 -3.41 -6.62 -12.65
CA GLY A 260 -3.38 -6.70 -11.19
C GLY A 260 -4.64 -7.34 -10.62
N ASP A 261 -5.82 -6.97 -11.16
CA ASP A 261 -7.12 -7.49 -10.73
C ASP A 261 -7.24 -9.00 -10.99
N GLU A 262 -6.70 -9.49 -12.11
CA GLU A 262 -6.65 -10.95 -12.37
C GLU A 262 -5.76 -11.66 -11.35
N ALA A 263 -4.57 -11.12 -11.05
CA ALA A 263 -3.67 -11.70 -10.05
C ALA A 263 -4.27 -11.69 -8.64
N GLU A 264 -4.99 -10.62 -8.27
CA GLU A 264 -5.74 -10.53 -7.01
C GLU A 264 -6.82 -11.62 -6.95
N SER A 265 -7.62 -11.74 -8.02
CA SER A 265 -8.68 -12.75 -8.11
C SER A 265 -8.14 -14.17 -8.03
N GLU A 266 -7.04 -14.48 -8.68
CA GLU A 266 -6.39 -15.80 -8.62
C GLU A 266 -6.03 -16.18 -7.18
N PHE A 267 -5.47 -15.25 -6.40
CA PHE A 267 -5.20 -15.49 -4.99
C PHE A 267 -6.49 -15.57 -4.17
N GLY A 268 -7.42 -14.64 -4.39
CA GLY A 268 -8.71 -14.58 -3.69
C GLY A 268 -9.56 -15.83 -3.89
N MET A 269 -9.49 -16.44 -5.06
CA MET A 269 -10.20 -17.68 -5.41
C MET A 269 -9.43 -18.95 -5.05
N GLU A 270 -8.29 -18.85 -4.37
CA GLU A 270 -7.42 -19.96 -3.97
C GLU A 270 -6.84 -20.75 -5.16
N GLU A 271 -6.65 -20.06 -6.30
CA GLU A 271 -5.99 -20.63 -7.48
C GLU A 271 -4.46 -20.58 -7.39
N ALA A 272 -3.91 -19.81 -6.44
CA ALA A 272 -2.49 -19.71 -6.17
C ALA A 272 -2.20 -19.67 -4.66
N VAL A 273 -1.00 -20.14 -4.29
CA VAL A 273 -0.53 -20.16 -2.90
C VAL A 273 0.15 -18.85 -2.51
N PHE A 274 0.89 -18.23 -3.44
CA PHE A 274 1.72 -17.05 -3.24
C PHE A 274 1.30 -15.90 -4.14
N TYR A 275 1.24 -14.69 -3.55
CA TYR A 275 0.91 -13.45 -4.24
C TYR A 275 1.87 -12.33 -3.81
N GLN A 276 2.78 -11.91 -4.68
CA GLN A 276 3.67 -10.80 -4.40
C GLN A 276 2.90 -9.48 -4.50
N ASN A 277 2.62 -8.88 -3.35
CA ASN A 277 1.95 -7.58 -3.26
C ASN A 277 2.16 -6.96 -1.87
N GLY A 278 1.37 -5.98 -1.47
CA GLY A 278 1.53 -5.25 -0.23
C GLY A 278 0.32 -5.30 0.69
N THR A 279 0.48 -4.68 1.85
CA THR A 279 -0.55 -4.64 2.90
C THR A 279 -1.84 -3.94 2.48
N TRP A 280 -1.81 -3.13 1.43
CA TRP A 280 -3.00 -2.49 0.83
C TRP A 280 -4.00 -3.48 0.25
N GLU A 281 -3.56 -4.69 -0.17
CA GLU A 281 -4.43 -5.73 -0.71
C GLU A 281 -5.38 -6.35 0.33
N TYR A 282 -5.07 -6.19 1.62
CA TYR A 282 -5.88 -6.77 2.70
C TYR A 282 -7.36 -6.36 2.60
N GLY A 283 -7.62 -5.09 2.30
CA GLY A 283 -8.98 -4.57 2.16
C GLY A 283 -9.75 -5.25 1.01
N ASN A 284 -9.11 -5.41 -0.14
CA ASN A 284 -9.71 -6.04 -1.31
C ASN A 284 -9.93 -7.55 -1.09
N LEU A 285 -8.92 -8.24 -0.56
CA LEU A 285 -8.98 -9.69 -0.33
C LEU A 285 -9.97 -10.09 0.76
N THR A 286 -10.32 -9.20 1.69
CA THR A 286 -11.30 -9.44 2.74
C THR A 286 -12.66 -8.80 2.51
N ASN A 287 -12.86 -8.14 1.36
CA ASN A 287 -14.14 -7.54 1.01
C ASN A 287 -15.14 -8.64 0.58
N GLU A 288 -16.19 -8.83 1.38
CA GLU A 288 -17.24 -9.82 1.11
C GLU A 288 -17.93 -9.61 -0.25
N GLU A 289 -17.94 -8.39 -0.79
CA GLU A 289 -18.56 -8.07 -2.09
C GLU A 289 -17.79 -8.70 -3.26
N ASN A 290 -16.49 -8.97 -3.11
CA ASN A 290 -15.67 -9.59 -4.14
C ASN A 290 -15.96 -11.11 -4.27
N GLY A 291 -16.56 -11.72 -3.23
CA GLY A 291 -16.93 -13.13 -3.25
C GLY A 291 -15.74 -14.09 -3.26
N TYR A 292 -14.57 -13.66 -2.77
CA TYR A 292 -13.39 -14.48 -2.66
C TYR A 292 -13.55 -15.61 -1.65
N LEU A 293 -12.79 -16.68 -1.82
CA LEU A 293 -12.77 -17.84 -0.93
C LEU A 293 -11.80 -17.62 0.25
N VAL A 294 -10.69 -16.93 0.00
CA VAL A 294 -9.67 -16.62 1.02
C VAL A 294 -10.29 -15.73 2.11
N THR A 295 -9.93 -15.99 3.35
CA THR A 295 -10.35 -15.19 4.51
C THR A 295 -9.14 -14.52 5.18
N ALA A 296 -9.39 -13.57 6.07
CA ALA A 296 -8.33 -12.92 6.86
C ALA A 296 -7.49 -13.93 7.67
N GLU A 297 -8.11 -15.04 8.10
CA GLU A 297 -7.43 -16.08 8.87
C GLU A 297 -6.51 -16.95 8.01
N ASP A 298 -6.76 -17.02 6.71
CA ASP A 298 -5.94 -17.81 5.77
C ASP A 298 -4.70 -17.07 5.31
N MET A 299 -4.66 -15.75 5.43
CA MET A 299 -3.57 -14.94 4.90
C MET A 299 -2.46 -14.71 5.92
N SER A 300 -1.25 -14.65 5.42
CA SER A 300 -0.07 -14.12 6.09
C SER A 300 0.90 -13.55 5.05
N MET A 301 2.01 -13.00 5.50
CA MET A 301 2.98 -12.34 4.63
C MET A 301 4.40 -12.71 5.03
N MET A 302 5.24 -12.94 4.04
CA MET A 302 6.67 -13.17 4.22
C MET A 302 7.50 -12.18 3.39
N PRO A 303 8.77 -11.95 3.75
CA PRO A 303 9.65 -11.10 2.95
C PRO A 303 9.85 -11.63 1.52
N ILE A 304 10.25 -10.74 0.61
CA ILE A 304 10.78 -11.14 -0.69
C ILE A 304 12.23 -11.57 -0.49
N TYR A 305 12.53 -12.82 -0.80
CA TYR A 305 13.87 -13.37 -0.76
C TYR A 305 14.50 -13.37 -2.15
N ILE A 306 15.77 -13.00 -2.23
CA ILE A 306 16.50 -12.86 -3.51
C ILE A 306 17.78 -13.70 -3.59
N GLY A 307 18.08 -14.54 -2.60
CA GLY A 307 19.24 -15.42 -2.58
C GLY A 307 20.53 -14.73 -2.16
N VAL A 308 20.47 -13.83 -1.16
CA VAL A 308 21.63 -13.18 -0.57
C VAL A 308 21.90 -13.69 0.83
N GLU A 309 23.17 -13.64 1.26
CA GLU A 309 23.56 -14.06 2.61
C GLU A 309 22.88 -13.18 3.68
N GLY A 310 22.28 -13.81 4.69
CA GLY A 310 21.64 -13.12 5.81
C GLY A 310 20.19 -12.72 5.57
N GLU A 311 19.60 -13.08 4.42
CA GLU A 311 18.19 -12.76 4.13
C GLU A 311 17.20 -13.48 5.04
N GLU A 312 17.61 -14.53 5.75
CA GLU A 312 16.79 -15.19 6.77
C GLU A 312 16.42 -14.30 7.95
N ASN A 313 17.11 -13.18 8.11
CA ASN A 313 16.83 -12.16 9.14
C ASN A 313 16.15 -10.90 8.59
N GLN A 314 15.79 -10.91 7.31
CA GLN A 314 15.14 -9.79 6.64
C GLN A 314 13.68 -9.67 7.09
N GLY A 315 13.20 -8.41 7.20
CA GLY A 315 11.79 -8.09 7.39
C GLY A 315 11.06 -7.82 6.08
N LEU A 316 9.79 -7.43 6.18
CA LEU A 316 9.03 -6.87 5.06
C LEU A 316 9.65 -5.53 4.62
N CYS A 317 9.50 -5.23 3.34
CA CYS A 317 9.99 -3.97 2.76
C CYS A 317 9.01 -2.81 2.97
#